data_0bdd8496f8735f34b31eabd73bcb3e76
#
_entry.id   0bdd8496f8735f34b31eabd73bcb3e76
#
_cell.length_a   1.000
_cell.length_b   1.000
_cell.length_c   1.000
_cell.angle_alpha   90.00
_cell.angle_beta   90.00
_cell.angle_gamma   90.00
#
_symmetry.space_group_name_H-M   'P 1'
#
loop_
_entity.id
_entity.type
_entity.pdbx_description
1 polymer ?
#
loop_
_entity_poly.entity_id
_entity_poly.type
_entity_poly.pdbx_seq_one_letter_code
_entity_poly.pdbx_strand_id
1 'polypeptide(L)'
;MQTAIKTALILASTLSLAIAISGNANAQAQVPEKNRAATPMAKFQAPGFYRVMLGSFEVTVLSDGTATRHVDEIMSKPEDVRAAYAHHHEELPAELSINTYLINTGNKLLLVDTGAGELFGAASDGSGSSNRLIRNLRAAGYQPEQVDAVLLTHIHGDHSGGLSAGGKRLFPNADVYVDQRDASYWLSEANAKAAPAAKQLTFTQSRATVNPYADAGRLKTFNGAQELVTGVSSVPSYGHTPGHTAYLISSQGKSLLLWGDVIHAGAAQFKDPTITIAYDVDAAAAVRSRQHLLQLATSKGYLVGSAHISFPGLGHIDSTATGFEWLTAPYQIQGTY
;
A
#
# COMPACT_ATOMS: atom_id res chain seq x y z
N MET A 1 -10.68 66.37 52.01
CA MET A 1 -9.74 66.35 53.17
C MET A 1 -8.37 65.95 52.61
N GLN A 2 -7.55 66.94 52.65
CA GLN A 2 -6.12 67.08 52.45
C GLN A 2 -5.33 66.03 53.23
N THR A 3 -4.25 65.50 52.68
CA THR A 3 -2.94 65.60 53.29
C THR A 3 -1.83 65.27 52.30
N ALA A 4 -1.00 66.27 52.11
CA ALA A 4 0.28 66.23 51.40
C ALA A 4 1.39 65.71 52.31
N ILE A 5 2.38 64.97 51.83
CA ILE A 5 3.71 64.86 52.48
C ILE A 5 4.81 64.78 51.42
N LYS A 6 5.45 65.78 51.24
CA LYS A 6 6.88 66.22 51.32
C LYS A 6 7.93 65.30 50.70
N THR A 7 8.55 65.87 49.71
CA THR A 7 9.82 65.60 49.07
C THR A 7 11.00 65.64 50.02
N ALA A 8 11.92 64.67 49.94
CA ALA A 8 13.28 64.81 50.48
C ALA A 8 14.30 64.44 49.39
N LEU A 9 15.03 65.44 48.97
CA LEU A 9 16.19 65.35 48.08
C LEU A 9 17.40 64.91 48.94
N ILE A 10 18.06 63.82 48.56
CA ILE A 10 19.41 63.50 49.10
C ILE A 10 20.37 63.52 47.93
N LEU A 11 21.28 64.49 47.92
CA LEU A 11 22.45 64.55 47.06
C LEU A 11 23.45 63.48 47.54
N ALA A 12 23.80 62.51 46.71
CA ALA A 12 24.95 61.65 46.97
C ALA A 12 25.94 61.83 45.80
N SER A 13 27.11 62.32 46.17
CA SER A 13 28.26 62.55 45.33
C SER A 13 28.82 61.22 44.77
N THR A 14 28.92 61.15 43.50
CA THR A 14 29.51 60.00 42.81
C THR A 14 31.01 60.14 42.67
N LEU A 15 31.73 59.30 43.36
CA LEU A 15 33.16 59.08 43.16
C LEU A 15 33.33 58.02 42.02
N SER A 16 33.75 58.49 40.87
CA SER A 16 33.98 57.59 39.72
C SER A 16 35.34 56.90 39.87
N LEU A 17 35.33 55.65 40.25
CA LEU A 17 36.50 54.77 40.21
C LEU A 17 36.57 54.10 38.83
N ALA A 18 37.49 54.56 37.97
CA ALA A 18 37.77 53.95 36.69
C ALA A 18 38.57 52.62 36.88
N ILE A 19 37.90 51.49 36.81
CA ILE A 19 38.59 50.22 36.79
C ILE A 19 38.93 49.94 35.30
N ALA A 20 40.20 49.96 34.93
CA ALA A 20 40.69 49.50 33.65
C ALA A 20 40.59 47.96 33.61
N ILE A 21 39.56 47.46 32.97
CA ILE A 21 39.49 46.04 32.67
C ILE A 21 40.36 45.79 31.43
N SER A 22 41.54 45.22 31.66
CA SER A 22 42.40 44.68 30.64
C SER A 22 41.62 43.49 30.01
N GLY A 23 41.01 43.73 28.87
CA GLY A 23 40.35 42.68 28.11
C GLY A 23 41.39 41.69 27.59
N ASN A 24 41.51 40.53 28.24
CA ASN A 24 42.07 39.37 27.64
C ASN A 24 41.07 38.94 26.54
N ALA A 25 41.35 39.33 25.31
CA ALA A 25 40.72 38.72 24.15
C ALA A 25 41.12 37.24 24.14
N ASN A 26 40.24 36.40 24.67
CA ASN A 26 40.31 34.99 24.39
C ASN A 26 40.16 34.82 22.86
N ALA A 27 41.28 34.77 22.17
CA ALA A 27 41.32 34.23 20.83
C ALA A 27 40.87 32.77 20.95
N GLN A 28 39.55 32.54 20.78
CA GLN A 28 39.09 31.21 20.47
C GLN A 28 39.83 30.80 19.20
N ALA A 29 40.78 29.89 19.37
CA ALA A 29 41.43 29.24 18.26
C ALA A 29 40.30 28.63 17.40
N GLN A 30 40.03 29.24 16.24
CA GLN A 30 39.21 28.65 15.23
C GLN A 30 39.88 27.32 14.88
N VAL A 31 39.30 26.22 15.34
CA VAL A 31 39.67 24.89 14.88
C VAL A 31 39.50 24.95 13.36
N PRO A 32 40.56 24.71 12.56
CA PRO A 32 40.42 24.77 11.14
C PRO A 32 39.33 23.81 10.73
N GLU A 33 38.31 24.33 10.07
CA GLU A 33 37.24 23.53 9.49
C GLU A 33 37.94 22.53 8.51
N LYS A 34 38.14 21.30 9.00
CA LYS A 34 38.66 20.23 8.15
C LYS A 34 37.78 20.24 6.92
N ASN A 35 38.38 20.41 5.74
CA ASN A 35 37.73 20.23 4.45
C ASN A 35 37.13 18.82 4.43
N ARG A 36 35.96 18.66 5.03
CA ARG A 36 35.25 17.41 5.09
C ARG A 36 34.62 17.24 3.72
N ALA A 37 35.10 16.27 2.96
CA ALA A 37 34.45 15.92 1.70
C ALA A 37 32.95 15.76 1.93
N ALA A 38 32.13 16.34 1.05
CA ALA A 38 30.68 16.25 1.14
C ALA A 38 30.27 14.77 1.25
N THR A 39 29.45 14.46 2.26
CA THR A 39 28.91 13.11 2.41
C THR A 39 27.89 12.88 1.28
N PRO A 40 28.07 11.90 0.41
CA PRO A 40 27.12 11.63 -0.66
C PRO A 40 25.77 11.21 -0.07
N MET A 41 24.69 11.62 -0.73
CA MET A 41 23.33 11.20 -0.35
C MET A 41 23.15 9.70 -0.62
N ALA A 42 22.46 9.00 0.27
CA ALA A 42 21.95 7.66 0.01
C ALA A 42 20.83 7.76 -1.05
N LYS A 43 21.00 7.03 -2.16
CA LYS A 43 20.08 7.08 -3.31
C LYS A 43 19.15 5.86 -3.38
N PHE A 44 18.91 5.22 -2.26
CA PHE A 44 18.05 4.02 -2.18
C PHE A 44 17.20 4.07 -0.92
N GLN A 45 16.03 3.44 -1.00
CA GLN A 45 15.13 3.23 0.15
C GLN A 45 15.48 1.91 0.87
N ALA A 46 15.10 1.83 2.14
CA ALA A 46 15.10 0.57 2.88
C ALA A 46 14.25 -0.50 2.15
N PRO A 47 14.49 -1.81 2.39
CA PRO A 47 13.62 -2.85 1.87
C PRO A 47 12.16 -2.61 2.27
N GLY A 48 11.25 -2.74 1.28
CA GLY A 48 9.83 -2.47 1.44
C GLY A 48 9.09 -3.69 2.01
N PHE A 49 9.33 -4.03 3.28
CA PHE A 49 8.52 -5.01 3.99
C PHE A 49 8.17 -4.54 5.40
N TYR A 50 7.00 -4.94 5.87
CA TYR A 50 6.52 -4.67 7.22
C TYR A 50 5.79 -5.89 7.76
N ARG A 51 6.01 -6.26 9.02
CA ARG A 51 5.52 -7.51 9.61
C ARG A 51 4.66 -7.27 10.82
N VAL A 52 3.54 -7.99 10.89
CA VAL A 52 2.64 -8.01 12.04
C VAL A 52 2.20 -9.43 12.34
N MET A 53 1.82 -9.70 13.59
CA MET A 53 1.19 -10.97 13.97
C MET A 53 -0.33 -10.84 13.96
N LEU A 54 -1.00 -11.78 13.32
CA LEU A 54 -2.46 -11.96 13.35
C LEU A 54 -2.79 -13.26 14.09
N GLY A 55 -2.97 -13.18 15.40
CA GLY A 55 -3.04 -14.38 16.21
C GLY A 55 -1.73 -15.17 16.14
N SER A 56 -1.76 -16.41 15.64
CA SER A 56 -0.58 -17.24 15.40
C SER A 56 -0.02 -17.12 13.96
N PHE A 57 -0.66 -16.37 13.08
CA PHE A 57 -0.18 -16.16 11.71
C PHE A 57 0.76 -14.97 11.64
N GLU A 58 1.89 -15.12 10.95
CA GLU A 58 2.76 -14.02 10.60
C GLU A 58 2.29 -13.42 9.26
N VAL A 59 1.99 -12.13 9.25
CA VAL A 59 1.62 -11.39 8.05
C VAL A 59 2.75 -10.42 7.71
N THR A 60 3.33 -10.57 6.54
CA THR A 60 4.35 -9.65 6.03
C THR A 60 3.80 -8.91 4.82
N VAL A 61 3.63 -7.59 4.93
CA VAL A 61 3.35 -6.74 3.77
C VAL A 61 4.63 -6.60 2.97
N LEU A 62 4.53 -6.78 1.67
CA LEU A 62 5.63 -6.62 0.73
C LEU A 62 5.24 -5.57 -0.32
N SER A 63 6.03 -4.51 -0.42
CA SER A 63 5.84 -3.53 -1.50
C SER A 63 6.47 -4.04 -2.79
N ASP A 64 5.70 -4.04 -3.88
CA ASP A 64 6.27 -4.19 -5.22
C ASP A 64 6.77 -2.85 -5.79
N GLY A 65 6.39 -1.74 -5.15
CA GLY A 65 6.72 -0.37 -5.54
C GLY A 65 5.49 0.51 -5.57
N THR A 66 5.50 1.47 -6.50
CA THR A 66 4.41 2.42 -6.73
C THR A 66 4.04 2.52 -8.20
N ALA A 67 2.87 3.08 -8.47
CA ALA A 67 2.42 3.43 -9.81
C ALA A 67 1.89 4.87 -9.81
N THR A 68 2.49 5.73 -10.63
CA THR A 68 2.02 7.11 -10.83
C THR A 68 0.75 7.12 -11.67
N ARG A 69 -0.32 7.76 -11.20
CA ARG A 69 -1.64 7.79 -11.87
C ARG A 69 -2.29 9.16 -11.79
N HIS A 70 -2.81 9.63 -12.92
CA HIS A 70 -3.72 10.77 -12.98
C HIS A 70 -5.12 10.34 -12.53
N VAL A 71 -5.28 10.09 -11.22
CA VAL A 71 -6.54 9.56 -10.67
C VAL A 71 -7.72 10.49 -10.89
N ASP A 72 -7.49 11.80 -10.97
CA ASP A 72 -8.49 12.81 -11.31
C ASP A 72 -8.99 12.74 -12.77
N GLU A 73 -8.23 12.10 -13.67
CA GLU A 73 -8.63 11.89 -15.07
C GLU A 73 -9.34 10.55 -15.29
N ILE A 74 -9.01 9.54 -14.47
CA ILE A 74 -9.53 8.17 -14.64
C ILE A 74 -10.64 7.82 -13.64
N MET A 75 -10.91 8.67 -12.66
CA MET A 75 -12.03 8.49 -11.74
C MET A 75 -13.23 9.37 -12.10
N SER A 76 -14.42 8.93 -11.71
CA SER A 76 -15.61 9.77 -11.75
C SER A 76 -15.48 10.92 -10.75
N LYS A 77 -16.22 12.02 -10.98
CA LYS A 77 -16.19 13.22 -10.12
C LYS A 77 -14.79 13.84 -9.98
N PRO A 78 -14.12 14.20 -11.09
CA PRO A 78 -12.72 14.66 -11.08
C PRO A 78 -12.47 15.86 -10.17
N GLU A 79 -13.41 16.78 -10.04
CA GLU A 79 -13.27 17.95 -9.15
C GLU A 79 -13.25 17.53 -7.66
N ASP A 80 -14.11 16.58 -7.28
CA ASP A 80 -14.12 16.04 -5.90
C ASP A 80 -12.83 15.29 -5.60
N VAL A 81 -12.29 14.56 -6.57
CA VAL A 81 -10.99 13.88 -6.46
C VAL A 81 -9.87 14.90 -6.25
N ARG A 82 -9.78 15.95 -7.10
CA ARG A 82 -8.78 17.01 -6.94
C ARG A 82 -8.88 17.72 -5.59
N ALA A 83 -10.11 18.05 -5.17
CA ALA A 83 -10.35 18.69 -3.88
C ALA A 83 -9.94 17.78 -2.69
N ALA A 84 -10.18 16.46 -2.81
CA ALA A 84 -9.78 15.50 -1.80
C ALA A 84 -8.25 15.38 -1.66
N TYR A 85 -7.53 15.28 -2.78
CA TYR A 85 -6.06 15.23 -2.78
C TYR A 85 -5.44 16.52 -2.21
N ALA A 86 -5.95 17.69 -2.61
CA ALA A 86 -5.52 18.97 -2.06
C ALA A 86 -5.77 19.07 -0.53
N HIS A 87 -6.91 18.55 -0.04
CA HIS A 87 -7.23 18.52 1.39
C HIS A 87 -6.26 17.63 2.18
N HIS A 88 -5.83 16.52 1.60
CA HIS A 88 -4.87 15.59 2.22
C HIS A 88 -3.42 16.01 2.02
N HIS A 89 -3.15 17.14 1.34
CA HIS A 89 -1.80 17.59 0.96
C HIS A 89 -1.04 16.58 0.11
N GLU A 90 -1.78 15.82 -0.71
CA GLU A 90 -1.24 14.88 -1.67
C GLU A 90 -1.20 15.51 -3.06
N GLU A 91 -0.17 15.20 -3.84
CA GLU A 91 0.01 15.74 -5.18
C GLU A 91 -0.67 14.88 -6.25
N LEU A 92 -0.99 15.50 -7.38
CA LEU A 92 -1.40 14.82 -8.61
C LEU A 92 -0.33 15.04 -9.70
N PRO A 93 0.05 14.01 -10.48
CA PRO A 93 -0.46 12.65 -10.44
C PRO A 93 -0.11 11.92 -9.14
N ALA A 94 -1.02 11.06 -8.68
CA ALA A 94 -0.88 10.32 -7.43
C ALA A 94 0.09 9.15 -7.54
N GLU A 95 0.90 8.94 -6.50
CA GLU A 95 1.71 7.74 -6.32
C GLU A 95 0.92 6.68 -5.54
N LEU A 96 0.37 5.70 -6.25
CA LEU A 96 -0.36 4.60 -5.64
C LEU A 96 0.59 3.48 -5.27
N SER A 97 0.56 3.00 -4.03
CA SER A 97 1.32 1.82 -3.63
C SER A 97 0.87 0.57 -4.37
N ILE A 98 1.78 -0.39 -4.52
CA ILE A 98 1.48 -1.75 -4.97
C ILE A 98 1.92 -2.68 -3.83
N ASN A 99 0.96 -2.98 -2.94
CA ASN A 99 1.18 -3.81 -1.75
C ASN A 99 0.69 -5.23 -2.00
N THR A 100 1.48 -6.20 -1.59
CA THR A 100 1.15 -7.62 -1.56
C THR A 100 1.31 -8.15 -0.15
N TYR A 101 0.69 -9.29 0.17
CA TYR A 101 0.63 -9.78 1.54
C TYR A 101 1.08 -11.23 1.60
N LEU A 102 2.17 -11.50 2.31
CA LEU A 102 2.67 -12.84 2.58
C LEU A 102 2.16 -13.30 3.94
N ILE A 103 1.49 -14.46 3.97
CA ILE A 103 0.90 -15.04 5.18
C ILE A 103 1.60 -16.37 5.47
N ASN A 104 2.34 -16.42 6.57
CA ASN A 104 2.89 -17.65 7.10
C ASN A 104 1.96 -18.18 8.19
N THR A 105 1.29 -19.29 7.92
CA THR A 105 0.36 -19.95 8.86
C THR A 105 1.08 -20.92 9.82
N GLY A 106 2.40 -21.07 9.68
CA GLY A 106 3.19 -22.11 10.34
C GLY A 106 3.24 -23.43 9.54
N ASN A 107 2.20 -23.71 8.73
CA ASN A 107 2.14 -24.91 7.88
C ASN A 107 2.21 -24.58 6.39
N LYS A 108 1.80 -23.39 5.98
CA LYS A 108 1.74 -22.92 4.60
C LYS A 108 2.25 -21.49 4.51
N LEU A 109 2.92 -21.18 3.42
CA LEU A 109 3.31 -19.84 3.03
C LEU A 109 2.47 -19.42 1.83
N LEU A 110 1.58 -18.45 2.07
CA LEU A 110 0.62 -17.96 1.08
C LEU A 110 0.98 -16.54 0.69
N LEU A 111 0.87 -16.21 -0.59
CA LEU A 111 1.07 -14.85 -1.09
C LEU A 111 -0.23 -14.35 -1.70
N VAL A 112 -0.74 -13.21 -1.25
CA VAL A 112 -1.91 -12.54 -1.83
C VAL A 112 -1.41 -11.45 -2.76
N ASP A 113 -1.69 -11.61 -4.03
CA ASP A 113 -1.20 -10.86 -5.19
C ASP A 113 0.34 -10.89 -5.35
N THR A 114 0.82 -10.47 -6.51
CA THR A 114 2.24 -10.55 -6.87
C THR A 114 2.81 -9.25 -7.40
N GLY A 115 2.08 -8.15 -7.30
CA GLY A 115 2.53 -6.86 -7.84
C GLY A 115 2.52 -6.80 -9.36
N ALA A 116 3.10 -5.74 -9.90
CA ALA A 116 3.18 -5.48 -11.33
C ALA A 116 4.35 -6.21 -12.00
N GLY A 117 5.34 -6.63 -11.23
CA GLY A 117 6.56 -7.21 -11.81
C GLY A 117 7.16 -6.28 -12.87
N GLU A 118 7.50 -6.85 -14.02
CA GLU A 118 8.12 -6.11 -15.14
C GLU A 118 7.10 -5.32 -16.00
N LEU A 119 5.80 -5.45 -15.74
CA LEU A 119 4.76 -4.90 -16.63
C LEU A 119 4.68 -3.38 -16.61
N PHE A 120 5.06 -2.72 -15.53
CA PHE A 120 5.01 -1.25 -15.38
C PHE A 120 6.39 -0.59 -15.52
N GLY A 121 7.29 -1.23 -16.25
CA GLY A 121 8.56 -0.62 -16.63
C GLY A 121 9.62 -0.67 -15.53
N ALA A 122 9.92 -1.86 -15.05
CA ALA A 122 11.09 -2.08 -14.22
C ALA A 122 12.36 -1.66 -14.94
N ALA A 123 13.06 -0.64 -14.44
CA ALA A 123 14.42 -0.42 -14.86
C ALA A 123 15.30 -1.54 -14.28
N SER A 124 16.15 -2.13 -15.12
CA SER A 124 17.07 -3.20 -14.74
C SER A 124 18.07 -2.80 -13.62
N ASP A 125 18.25 -1.50 -13.40
CA ASP A 125 19.07 -0.89 -12.35
C ASP A 125 18.33 -0.65 -11.03
N GLY A 126 17.04 -1.04 -10.94
CA GLY A 126 16.20 -0.83 -9.77
C GLY A 126 15.69 0.61 -9.61
N SER A 127 15.84 1.48 -10.61
CA SER A 127 15.29 2.84 -10.60
C SER A 127 13.80 2.89 -10.98
N GLY A 128 13.22 1.78 -11.49
CA GLY A 128 11.78 1.66 -11.77
C GLY A 128 10.93 1.71 -10.52
N SER A 129 9.69 2.16 -10.66
CA SER A 129 8.73 2.30 -9.55
C SER A 129 8.16 0.98 -9.06
N SER A 130 8.26 -0.11 -9.82
CA SER A 130 7.75 -1.46 -9.49
C SER A 130 8.83 -2.55 -9.61
N ASN A 131 8.41 -3.84 -9.59
CA ASN A 131 9.28 -5.02 -9.68
C ASN A 131 10.23 -5.19 -8.47
N ARG A 132 9.74 -4.89 -7.29
CA ARG A 132 10.53 -5.00 -6.05
C ARG A 132 10.12 -6.18 -5.17
N LEU A 133 9.01 -6.87 -5.52
CA LEU A 133 8.44 -7.94 -4.72
C LEU A 133 9.46 -9.02 -4.36
N ILE A 134 10.14 -9.61 -5.35
CA ILE A 134 11.10 -10.71 -5.11
C ILE A 134 12.28 -10.25 -4.25
N ARG A 135 12.77 -9.02 -4.47
CA ARG A 135 13.83 -8.43 -3.64
C ARG A 135 13.36 -8.24 -2.20
N ASN A 136 12.15 -7.73 -2.00
CA ASN A 136 11.60 -7.46 -0.68
C ASN A 136 11.20 -8.75 0.04
N LEU A 137 10.70 -9.76 -0.68
CA LEU A 137 10.46 -11.11 -0.16
C LEU A 137 11.76 -11.73 0.41
N ARG A 138 12.86 -11.64 -0.35
CA ARG A 138 14.17 -12.11 0.10
C ARG A 138 14.70 -11.34 1.30
N ALA A 139 14.55 -10.02 1.28
CA ALA A 139 14.94 -9.17 2.41
C ALA A 139 14.11 -9.48 3.68
N ALA A 140 12.86 -9.91 3.51
CA ALA A 140 11.99 -10.37 4.59
C ALA A 140 12.35 -11.79 5.12
N GLY A 141 13.32 -12.46 4.50
CA GLY A 141 13.82 -13.78 4.95
C GLY A 141 13.19 -14.97 4.25
N TYR A 142 12.41 -14.75 3.19
CA TYR A 142 11.75 -15.82 2.44
C TYR A 142 12.30 -15.95 1.01
N GLN A 143 12.07 -17.10 0.38
CA GLN A 143 12.42 -17.36 -1.01
C GLN A 143 11.15 -17.68 -1.83
N PRO A 144 11.11 -17.31 -3.11
CA PRO A 144 9.95 -17.61 -3.98
C PRO A 144 9.58 -19.10 -4.03
N GLU A 145 10.58 -19.99 -3.91
CA GLU A 145 10.41 -21.44 -3.93
C GLU A 145 9.71 -21.99 -2.69
N GLN A 146 9.61 -21.18 -1.62
CA GLN A 146 8.93 -21.55 -0.37
C GLN A 146 7.42 -21.26 -0.42
N VAL A 147 6.96 -20.44 -1.39
CA VAL A 147 5.55 -20.09 -1.50
C VAL A 147 4.75 -21.31 -1.98
N ASP A 148 3.80 -21.75 -1.16
CA ASP A 148 2.92 -22.89 -1.44
C ASP A 148 1.76 -22.53 -2.36
N ALA A 149 1.23 -21.31 -2.19
CA ALA A 149 0.12 -20.83 -3.01
C ALA A 149 0.17 -19.30 -3.19
N VAL A 150 -0.28 -18.86 -4.37
CA VAL A 150 -0.58 -17.46 -4.65
C VAL A 150 -2.10 -17.33 -4.77
N LEU A 151 -2.67 -16.40 -4.03
CA LEU A 151 -4.10 -16.07 -4.05
C LEU A 151 -4.25 -14.74 -4.79
N LEU A 152 -4.77 -14.75 -6.01
CA LEU A 152 -5.01 -13.51 -6.75
C LEU A 152 -6.34 -12.91 -6.34
N THR A 153 -6.34 -11.63 -5.98
CA THR A 153 -7.58 -10.88 -5.81
C THR A 153 -8.31 -10.76 -7.14
N HIS A 154 -7.54 -10.54 -8.21
CA HIS A 154 -8.01 -10.49 -9.60
C HIS A 154 -6.82 -10.52 -10.59
N ILE A 155 -7.10 -10.59 -11.90
CA ILE A 155 -6.04 -10.73 -12.92
C ILE A 155 -5.76 -9.39 -13.63
N HIS A 156 -5.51 -8.30 -12.91
CA HIS A 156 -4.88 -7.11 -13.49
C HIS A 156 -3.36 -7.17 -13.36
N GLY A 157 -2.68 -6.34 -14.15
CA GLY A 157 -1.23 -6.37 -14.29
C GLY A 157 -0.46 -6.12 -13.01
N ASP A 158 -0.95 -5.25 -12.14
CA ASP A 158 -0.34 -4.90 -10.85
C ASP A 158 -0.68 -5.86 -9.69
N HIS A 159 -1.44 -6.91 -9.97
CA HIS A 159 -1.75 -8.00 -9.04
C HIS A 159 -1.18 -9.34 -9.51
N SER A 160 -1.18 -9.58 -10.82
CA SER A 160 -0.68 -10.83 -11.40
C SER A 160 0.69 -10.70 -12.08
N GLY A 161 1.21 -9.48 -12.23
CA GLY A 161 2.42 -9.20 -13.01
C GLY A 161 3.66 -9.93 -12.53
N GLY A 162 3.84 -10.03 -11.23
CA GLY A 162 4.95 -10.73 -10.61
C GLY A 162 4.84 -12.27 -10.59
N LEU A 163 3.78 -12.87 -11.16
CA LEU A 163 3.68 -14.33 -11.28
C LEU A 163 4.75 -14.92 -12.20
N SER A 164 4.99 -14.25 -13.33
CA SER A 164 5.87 -14.76 -14.37
C SER A 164 6.67 -13.64 -15.03
N ALA A 165 7.89 -13.95 -15.42
CA ALA A 165 8.76 -13.08 -16.19
C ALA A 165 9.34 -13.86 -17.38
N GLY A 166 9.22 -13.31 -18.60
CA GLY A 166 9.72 -13.98 -19.81
C GLY A 166 9.16 -15.40 -19.99
N GLY A 167 7.90 -15.65 -19.60
CA GLY A 167 7.26 -16.95 -19.66
C GLY A 167 7.68 -17.96 -18.58
N LYS A 168 8.53 -17.56 -17.64
CA LYS A 168 8.98 -18.40 -16.51
C LYS A 168 8.21 -18.05 -15.24
N ARG A 169 7.70 -19.06 -14.54
CA ARG A 169 7.05 -18.91 -13.23
C ARG A 169 8.05 -18.46 -12.19
N LEU A 170 7.75 -17.36 -11.49
CA LEU A 170 8.63 -16.82 -10.44
C LEU A 170 8.42 -17.54 -9.10
N PHE A 171 7.26 -18.15 -8.87
CA PHE A 171 6.95 -19.01 -7.71
C PHE A 171 6.77 -20.44 -8.16
N PRO A 172 7.86 -21.21 -8.43
CA PRO A 172 7.81 -22.45 -9.18
C PRO A 172 7.02 -23.56 -8.49
N ASN A 173 6.91 -23.53 -7.16
CA ASN A 173 6.23 -24.53 -6.35
C ASN A 173 4.77 -24.17 -6.01
N ALA A 174 4.38 -22.91 -6.23
CA ALA A 174 3.05 -22.42 -5.88
C ALA A 174 1.96 -22.92 -6.82
N ASP A 175 0.79 -23.25 -6.26
CA ASP A 175 -0.47 -23.23 -7.00
C ASP A 175 -1.05 -21.81 -6.98
N VAL A 176 -1.66 -21.37 -8.08
CA VAL A 176 -2.29 -20.05 -8.20
C VAL A 176 -3.79 -20.20 -8.10
N TYR A 177 -4.41 -19.51 -7.16
CA TYR A 177 -5.85 -19.53 -6.95
C TYR A 177 -6.48 -18.23 -7.43
N VAL A 178 -7.58 -18.33 -8.17
CA VAL A 178 -8.35 -17.18 -8.67
C VAL A 178 -9.82 -17.56 -8.85
N ASP A 179 -10.74 -16.59 -8.70
CA ASP A 179 -12.16 -16.84 -8.99
C ASP A 179 -12.34 -17.24 -10.47
N GLN A 180 -13.17 -18.24 -10.70
CA GLN A 180 -13.45 -18.79 -12.05
C GLN A 180 -13.94 -17.72 -13.03
N ARG A 181 -14.66 -16.70 -12.56
CA ARG A 181 -15.16 -15.60 -13.41
C ARG A 181 -14.01 -14.78 -13.97
N ASP A 182 -12.99 -14.50 -13.16
CA ASP A 182 -11.80 -13.76 -13.60
C ASP A 182 -10.98 -14.56 -14.59
N ALA A 183 -10.71 -15.83 -14.29
CA ALA A 183 -10.01 -16.72 -15.20
C ALA A 183 -10.76 -16.84 -16.53
N SER A 184 -12.08 -17.06 -16.49
CA SER A 184 -12.90 -17.17 -17.70
C SER A 184 -12.98 -15.90 -18.53
N TYR A 185 -12.87 -14.74 -17.89
CA TYR A 185 -12.91 -13.45 -18.58
C TYR A 185 -11.55 -13.07 -19.17
N TRP A 186 -10.52 -12.98 -18.33
CA TRP A 186 -9.22 -12.41 -18.72
C TRP A 186 -8.34 -13.37 -19.54
N LEU A 187 -8.51 -14.70 -19.38
CA LEU A 187 -7.73 -15.69 -20.13
C LEU A 187 -8.38 -16.07 -21.47
N SER A 188 -9.61 -15.62 -21.73
CA SER A 188 -10.35 -15.90 -22.96
C SER A 188 -9.78 -15.13 -24.15
N GLU A 189 -9.39 -15.89 -25.20
CA GLU A 189 -9.01 -15.27 -26.47
C GLU A 189 -10.19 -14.57 -27.17
N ALA A 190 -11.40 -15.12 -27.03
CA ALA A 190 -12.59 -14.53 -27.62
C ALA A 190 -12.88 -13.16 -27.00
N ASN A 191 -12.83 -13.06 -25.67
CA ASN A 191 -13.00 -11.80 -24.97
C ASN A 191 -11.89 -10.80 -25.34
N ALA A 192 -10.64 -11.26 -25.43
CA ALA A 192 -9.52 -10.41 -25.83
C ALA A 192 -9.71 -9.82 -27.25
N LYS A 193 -10.17 -10.63 -28.21
CA LYS A 193 -10.44 -10.18 -29.57
C LYS A 193 -11.63 -9.21 -29.65
N ALA A 194 -12.63 -9.40 -28.79
CA ALA A 194 -13.82 -8.54 -28.74
C ALA A 194 -13.60 -7.26 -27.93
N ALA A 195 -12.55 -7.19 -27.13
CA ALA A 195 -12.29 -6.07 -26.23
C ALA A 195 -11.95 -4.78 -27.00
N PRO A 196 -12.39 -3.60 -26.51
CA PRO A 196 -11.94 -2.32 -27.04
C PRO A 196 -10.40 -2.23 -27.02
N ALA A 197 -9.83 -1.49 -27.96
CA ALA A 197 -8.36 -1.34 -28.10
C ALA A 197 -7.67 -0.95 -26.78
N ALA A 198 -8.29 -0.07 -26.02
CA ALA A 198 -7.76 0.38 -24.71
C ALA A 198 -7.66 -0.74 -23.65
N LYS A 199 -8.41 -1.84 -23.78
CA LYS A 199 -8.38 -2.97 -22.83
C LYS A 199 -7.58 -4.19 -23.35
N GLN A 200 -7.16 -4.21 -24.60
CA GLN A 200 -6.44 -5.35 -25.19
C GLN A 200 -5.09 -5.62 -24.51
N LEU A 201 -4.40 -4.57 -24.08
CA LEU A 201 -3.14 -4.70 -23.33
C LEU A 201 -3.35 -5.48 -22.03
N THR A 202 -4.41 -5.18 -21.28
CA THR A 202 -4.74 -5.90 -20.03
C THR A 202 -4.93 -7.39 -20.27
N PHE A 203 -5.70 -7.79 -21.32
CA PHE A 203 -5.84 -9.20 -21.69
C PHE A 203 -4.51 -9.85 -22.04
N THR A 204 -3.65 -9.13 -22.76
CA THR A 204 -2.32 -9.64 -23.15
C THR A 204 -1.46 -9.88 -21.92
N GLN A 205 -1.40 -8.91 -21.00
CA GLN A 205 -0.66 -8.99 -19.75
C GLN A 205 -1.19 -10.12 -18.86
N SER A 206 -2.51 -10.21 -18.67
CA SER A 206 -3.16 -11.27 -17.88
C SER A 206 -2.77 -12.68 -18.37
N ARG A 207 -2.81 -12.90 -19.66
CA ARG A 207 -2.42 -14.19 -20.23
C ARG A 207 -0.94 -14.47 -20.12
N ALA A 208 -0.10 -13.47 -20.37
CA ALA A 208 1.36 -13.62 -20.26
C ALA A 208 1.82 -14.01 -18.86
N THR A 209 1.12 -13.53 -17.83
CA THR A 209 1.50 -13.78 -16.44
C THR A 209 0.88 -15.06 -15.87
N VAL A 210 -0.37 -15.40 -16.23
CA VAL A 210 -1.11 -16.53 -15.64
C VAL A 210 -0.97 -17.82 -16.44
N ASN A 211 -0.89 -17.78 -17.78
CA ASN A 211 -0.83 -18.99 -18.61
C ASN A 211 0.33 -19.92 -18.25
N PRO A 212 1.55 -19.46 -17.85
CA PRO A 212 2.60 -20.39 -17.43
C PRO A 212 2.22 -21.29 -16.25
N TYR A 213 1.27 -20.86 -15.40
CA TYR A 213 0.72 -21.70 -14.33
C TYR A 213 -0.40 -22.59 -14.83
N ALA A 214 -1.27 -22.10 -15.73
CA ALA A 214 -2.31 -22.91 -16.35
C ALA A 214 -1.72 -24.06 -17.14
N ASP A 215 -0.71 -23.81 -17.97
CA ASP A 215 -0.01 -24.81 -18.78
C ASP A 215 0.70 -25.87 -17.92
N ALA A 216 1.14 -25.49 -16.73
CA ALA A 216 1.74 -26.40 -15.76
C ALA A 216 0.73 -27.14 -14.87
N GLY A 217 -0.59 -26.94 -15.06
CA GLY A 217 -1.65 -27.55 -14.24
C GLY A 217 -1.72 -26.98 -12.81
N ARG A 218 -1.12 -25.80 -12.58
CA ARG A 218 -1.03 -25.14 -11.28
C ARG A 218 -1.99 -23.96 -11.11
N LEU A 219 -2.82 -23.66 -12.09
CA LEU A 219 -3.93 -22.73 -11.93
C LEU A 219 -5.13 -23.47 -11.35
N LYS A 220 -5.61 -23.01 -10.19
CA LYS A 220 -6.77 -23.53 -9.46
C LYS A 220 -7.85 -22.47 -9.43
N THR A 221 -9.00 -22.79 -9.95
CA THR A 221 -10.14 -21.88 -9.91
C THR A 221 -11.11 -22.26 -8.79
N PHE A 222 -11.75 -21.25 -8.23
CA PHE A 222 -12.80 -21.41 -7.22
C PHE A 222 -14.02 -20.56 -7.58
N ASN A 223 -15.14 -20.79 -6.88
CA ASN A 223 -16.37 -20.03 -7.11
C ASN A 223 -16.91 -19.49 -5.80
N GLY A 224 -17.04 -18.16 -5.73
CA GLY A 224 -17.71 -17.48 -4.63
C GLY A 224 -17.00 -17.61 -3.28
N ALA A 225 -17.78 -17.52 -2.21
CA ALA A 225 -17.27 -17.59 -0.84
C ALA A 225 -16.98 -19.03 -0.41
N GLN A 226 -15.72 -19.29 -0.03
CA GLN A 226 -15.32 -20.59 0.53
C GLN A 226 -13.99 -20.48 1.26
N GLU A 227 -13.71 -21.40 2.16
CA GLU A 227 -12.38 -21.56 2.74
C GLU A 227 -11.47 -22.26 1.73
N LEU A 228 -10.36 -21.61 1.37
CA LEU A 228 -9.37 -22.14 0.41
C LEU A 228 -8.23 -22.87 1.12
N VAL A 229 -7.81 -22.32 2.24
CA VAL A 229 -6.81 -22.89 3.16
C VAL A 229 -7.32 -22.59 4.57
N THR A 230 -7.02 -23.45 5.53
CA THR A 230 -7.45 -23.26 6.92
C THR A 230 -7.13 -21.86 7.42
N GLY A 231 -8.17 -21.11 7.82
CA GLY A 231 -8.07 -19.73 8.25
C GLY A 231 -8.00 -18.70 7.13
N VAL A 232 -8.15 -19.10 5.86
CA VAL A 232 -8.13 -18.19 4.69
C VAL A 232 -9.33 -18.45 3.80
N SER A 233 -10.26 -17.49 3.76
CA SER A 233 -11.52 -17.59 3.01
C SER A 233 -11.63 -16.51 1.94
N SER A 234 -12.20 -16.89 0.80
CA SER A 234 -12.58 -15.95 -0.26
C SER A 234 -13.85 -15.20 0.11
N VAL A 235 -13.87 -13.90 -0.16
CA VAL A 235 -15.01 -13.00 0.02
C VAL A 235 -15.30 -12.33 -1.32
N PRO A 236 -16.36 -12.72 -2.03
CA PRO A 236 -16.69 -12.14 -3.33
C PRO A 236 -16.86 -10.61 -3.24
N SER A 237 -16.16 -9.88 -4.11
CA SER A 237 -16.21 -8.42 -4.21
C SER A 237 -16.23 -7.97 -5.68
N TYR A 238 -17.10 -8.61 -6.44
CA TYR A 238 -17.23 -8.46 -7.89
C TYR A 238 -17.53 -7.03 -8.33
N GLY A 239 -17.07 -6.68 -9.53
CA GLY A 239 -17.37 -5.42 -10.20
C GLY A 239 -16.13 -4.75 -10.76
N HIS A 240 -15.09 -4.57 -9.98
CA HIS A 240 -13.80 -4.09 -10.47
C HIS A 240 -13.31 -5.02 -11.60
N THR A 241 -13.27 -6.30 -11.33
CA THR A 241 -13.28 -7.34 -12.36
C THR A 241 -14.45 -8.31 -12.12
N PRO A 242 -14.80 -9.18 -13.09
CA PRO A 242 -15.93 -10.10 -12.95
C PRO A 242 -15.79 -11.07 -11.77
N GLY A 243 -14.56 -11.43 -11.39
CA GLY A 243 -14.25 -12.35 -10.30
C GLY A 243 -13.44 -11.72 -9.17
N HIS A 244 -13.37 -10.39 -9.07
CA HIS A 244 -12.64 -9.72 -8.02
C HIS A 244 -13.03 -10.26 -6.64
N THR A 245 -12.05 -10.66 -5.85
CA THR A 245 -12.22 -11.36 -4.57
C THR A 245 -11.34 -10.75 -3.50
N ALA A 246 -11.93 -10.39 -2.36
CA ALA A 246 -11.19 -10.11 -1.15
C ALA A 246 -10.89 -11.43 -0.39
N TYR A 247 -9.89 -11.43 0.47
CA TYR A 247 -9.54 -12.57 1.31
C TYR A 247 -9.65 -12.22 2.77
N LEU A 248 -10.40 -13.01 3.54
CA LEU A 248 -10.48 -12.92 4.98
C LEU A 248 -9.50 -13.92 5.61
N ILE A 249 -8.49 -13.40 6.28
CA ILE A 249 -7.49 -14.17 7.02
C ILE A 249 -7.90 -14.16 8.49
N SER A 250 -8.04 -15.33 9.10
CA SER A 250 -8.50 -15.45 10.49
C SER A 250 -7.62 -16.39 11.30
N SER A 251 -7.16 -15.94 12.47
CA SER A 251 -6.35 -16.72 13.38
C SER A 251 -6.61 -16.29 14.82
N GLN A 252 -6.95 -17.24 15.69
CA GLN A 252 -7.14 -17.02 17.12
C GLN A 252 -8.07 -15.84 17.46
N GLY A 253 -9.19 -15.73 16.74
CA GLY A 253 -10.20 -14.68 16.96
C GLY A 253 -9.84 -13.31 16.38
N LYS A 254 -8.67 -13.14 15.76
CA LYS A 254 -8.29 -11.94 15.01
C LYS A 254 -8.54 -12.15 13.52
N SER A 255 -8.89 -11.08 12.81
CA SER A 255 -9.18 -11.15 11.38
C SER A 255 -8.54 -9.98 10.63
N LEU A 256 -8.01 -10.27 9.44
CA LEU A 256 -7.47 -9.32 8.47
C LEU A 256 -8.23 -9.51 7.15
N LEU A 257 -8.81 -8.44 6.64
CA LEU A 257 -9.47 -8.41 5.34
C LEU A 257 -8.52 -7.79 4.31
N LEU A 258 -8.05 -8.61 3.37
CA LEU A 258 -7.25 -8.18 2.23
C LEU A 258 -8.19 -7.97 1.04
N TRP A 259 -8.43 -6.72 0.66
CA TRP A 259 -9.55 -6.39 -0.21
C TRP A 259 -9.19 -6.00 -1.65
N GLY A 260 -7.90 -6.14 -2.05
CA GLY A 260 -7.46 -5.81 -3.43
C GLY A 260 -7.84 -4.38 -3.84
N ASP A 261 -8.56 -4.27 -4.96
CA ASP A 261 -8.92 -3.03 -5.63
C ASP A 261 -10.31 -2.50 -5.26
N VAL A 262 -10.72 -2.71 -4.02
CA VAL A 262 -11.92 -2.07 -3.48
C VAL A 262 -11.72 -0.56 -3.34
N ILE A 263 -10.51 -0.13 -2.98
CA ILE A 263 -10.09 1.28 -2.87
C ILE A 263 -8.77 1.47 -3.64
N HIS A 264 -8.76 2.46 -4.55
CA HIS A 264 -7.54 2.90 -5.26
C HIS A 264 -7.02 4.22 -4.71
N ALA A 265 -7.90 5.22 -4.60
CA ALA A 265 -7.57 6.57 -4.12
C ALA A 265 -8.23 6.81 -2.76
N GLY A 266 -7.51 6.52 -1.68
CA GLY A 266 -8.04 6.62 -0.32
C GLY A 266 -8.55 8.01 0.02
N ALA A 267 -7.81 9.05 -0.36
CA ALA A 267 -8.19 10.45 -0.15
C ALA A 267 -9.63 10.77 -0.63
N ALA A 268 -10.06 10.16 -1.73
CA ALA A 268 -11.37 10.44 -2.32
C ALA A 268 -12.42 9.37 -1.97
N GLN A 269 -12.09 8.07 -2.13
CA GLN A 269 -13.07 6.99 -2.11
C GLN A 269 -13.54 6.57 -0.70
N PHE A 270 -12.80 6.88 0.36
CA PHE A 270 -13.31 6.69 1.73
C PHE A 270 -14.43 7.68 2.02
N LYS A 271 -14.23 8.95 1.70
CA LYS A 271 -15.23 9.99 1.90
C LYS A 271 -16.46 9.80 1.00
N ASP A 272 -16.24 9.43 -0.25
CA ASP A 272 -17.31 9.16 -1.23
C ASP A 272 -17.10 7.80 -1.92
N PRO A 273 -17.61 6.69 -1.34
CA PRO A 273 -17.48 5.36 -1.92
C PRO A 273 -18.16 5.16 -3.27
N THR A 274 -18.92 6.15 -3.77
CA THR A 274 -19.57 6.09 -5.09
C THR A 274 -18.65 6.51 -6.23
N ILE A 275 -17.46 7.06 -5.94
CA ILE A 275 -16.45 7.39 -6.94
C ILE A 275 -15.92 6.09 -7.59
N THR A 276 -16.15 5.96 -8.91
CA THR A 276 -15.74 4.83 -9.73
C THR A 276 -14.41 5.11 -10.43
N ILE A 277 -13.78 4.07 -10.98
CA ILE A 277 -12.54 4.20 -11.76
C ILE A 277 -12.72 3.57 -13.15
N ALA A 278 -12.05 4.09 -14.16
CA ALA A 278 -12.14 3.61 -15.55
C ALA A 278 -11.69 2.13 -15.73
N TYR A 279 -11.02 1.58 -14.74
CA TYR A 279 -10.60 0.18 -14.72
C TYR A 279 -11.74 -0.78 -14.38
N ASP A 280 -12.79 -0.31 -13.70
CA ASP A 280 -13.95 -1.13 -13.34
C ASP A 280 -14.63 -1.73 -14.58
N VAL A 281 -14.84 -3.06 -14.58
CA VAL A 281 -15.58 -3.76 -15.63
C VAL A 281 -17.08 -3.53 -15.46
N ASP A 282 -17.58 -3.54 -14.23
CA ASP A 282 -18.93 -3.15 -13.82
C ASP A 282 -18.83 -2.14 -12.66
N ALA A 283 -18.82 -0.87 -12.99
CA ALA A 283 -18.68 0.21 -12.02
C ALA A 283 -19.77 0.20 -10.92
N ALA A 284 -21.02 -0.14 -11.30
CA ALA A 284 -22.10 -0.19 -10.33
C ALA A 284 -21.94 -1.36 -9.34
N ALA A 285 -21.49 -2.52 -9.82
CA ALA A 285 -21.18 -3.65 -8.94
C ALA A 285 -19.97 -3.35 -8.06
N ALA A 286 -18.91 -2.69 -8.59
CA ALA A 286 -17.74 -2.29 -7.84
C ALA A 286 -18.11 -1.35 -6.67
N VAL A 287 -18.99 -0.37 -6.91
CA VAL A 287 -19.52 0.52 -5.85
C VAL A 287 -20.26 -0.28 -4.78
N ARG A 288 -21.15 -1.21 -5.16
CA ARG A 288 -21.87 -2.05 -4.18
C ARG A 288 -20.91 -2.92 -3.34
N SER A 289 -19.93 -3.54 -3.98
CA SER A 289 -18.90 -4.35 -3.30
C SER A 289 -18.06 -3.49 -2.34
N ARG A 290 -17.64 -2.30 -2.76
CA ARG A 290 -16.92 -1.34 -1.93
C ARG A 290 -17.71 -0.95 -0.69
N GLN A 291 -18.94 -0.51 -0.86
CA GLN A 291 -19.82 -0.12 0.26
C GLN A 291 -20.05 -1.29 1.23
N HIS A 292 -20.28 -2.49 0.70
CA HIS A 292 -20.45 -3.68 1.52
C HIS A 292 -19.19 -4.00 2.35
N LEU A 293 -18.00 -3.99 1.73
CA LEU A 293 -16.75 -4.33 2.44
C LEU A 293 -16.32 -3.25 3.43
N LEU A 294 -16.57 -1.97 3.14
CA LEU A 294 -16.37 -0.88 4.09
C LEU A 294 -17.26 -1.07 5.33
N GLN A 295 -18.56 -1.33 5.15
CA GLN A 295 -19.49 -1.60 6.25
C GLN A 295 -19.11 -2.87 7.02
N LEU A 296 -18.70 -3.93 6.32
CA LEU A 296 -18.28 -5.18 6.96
C LEU A 296 -17.04 -4.94 7.83
N ALA A 297 -16.01 -4.27 7.28
CA ALA A 297 -14.77 -3.96 7.99
C ALA A 297 -15.04 -3.13 9.25
N THR A 298 -15.86 -2.07 9.14
CA THR A 298 -16.26 -1.21 10.27
C THR A 298 -17.03 -2.00 11.31
N SER A 299 -18.11 -2.73 10.92
CA SER A 299 -18.98 -3.43 11.87
C SER A 299 -18.29 -4.57 12.61
N LYS A 300 -17.27 -5.17 12.01
CA LYS A 300 -16.50 -6.29 12.59
C LYS A 300 -15.18 -5.84 13.24
N GLY A 301 -14.78 -4.58 13.06
CA GLY A 301 -13.50 -4.07 13.53
C GLY A 301 -12.30 -4.79 12.90
N TYR A 302 -12.43 -5.26 11.67
CA TYR A 302 -11.34 -5.98 11.00
C TYR A 302 -10.13 -5.08 10.79
N LEU A 303 -8.94 -5.65 10.98
CA LEU A 303 -7.75 -5.09 10.33
C LEU A 303 -7.94 -5.24 8.82
N VAL A 304 -7.57 -4.23 8.07
CA VAL A 304 -7.68 -4.22 6.61
C VAL A 304 -6.31 -4.06 6.00
N GLY A 305 -6.06 -4.80 4.92
CA GLY A 305 -4.91 -4.63 4.04
C GLY A 305 -5.36 -4.20 2.65
N SER A 306 -4.77 -3.13 2.15
CA SER A 306 -5.14 -2.50 0.88
C SER A 306 -3.97 -2.46 -0.10
N ALA A 307 -4.25 -2.82 -1.36
CA ALA A 307 -3.23 -2.86 -2.40
C ALA A 307 -2.65 -1.47 -2.70
N HIS A 308 -3.49 -0.42 -2.72
CA HIS A 308 -3.12 0.90 -3.23
C HIS A 308 -3.03 2.01 -2.18
N ILE A 309 -3.36 1.73 -0.92
CA ILE A 309 -3.11 2.67 0.18
C ILE A 309 -1.61 2.67 0.50
N SER A 310 -1.08 3.83 0.86
CA SER A 310 0.35 4.03 1.16
C SER A 310 0.90 2.92 2.06
N PHE A 311 2.05 2.37 1.66
CA PHE A 311 2.73 1.29 2.37
C PHE A 311 2.87 1.60 3.89
N PRO A 312 2.58 0.64 4.79
CA PRO A 312 2.30 -0.78 4.55
C PRO A 312 0.83 -1.09 4.21
N GLY A 313 -0.05 -0.11 4.02
CA GLY A 313 -1.43 -0.31 3.65
C GLY A 313 -2.24 -1.12 4.64
N LEU A 314 -1.89 -1.06 5.94
CA LEU A 314 -2.62 -1.70 7.04
C LEU A 314 -3.35 -0.67 7.88
N GLY A 315 -4.61 -0.91 8.20
CA GLY A 315 -5.42 0.00 9.01
C GLY A 315 -6.79 -0.57 9.38
N HIS A 316 -7.59 0.25 10.00
CA HIS A 316 -9.00 -0.02 10.29
C HIS A 316 -9.88 0.98 9.55
N ILE A 317 -11.15 0.66 9.41
CA ILE A 317 -12.15 1.55 8.83
C ILE A 317 -13.09 1.97 9.94
N ASP A 318 -13.38 3.28 9.99
CA ASP A 318 -14.47 3.78 10.82
C ASP A 318 -15.48 4.54 9.94
N SER A 319 -16.72 4.62 10.42
CA SER A 319 -17.78 5.36 9.75
C SER A 319 -17.76 6.82 10.19
N THR A 320 -17.99 7.73 9.26
CA THR A 320 -18.16 9.16 9.52
C THR A 320 -19.59 9.59 9.20
N ALA A 321 -19.91 10.85 9.43
CA ALA A 321 -21.24 11.39 9.10
C ALA A 321 -21.54 11.35 7.59
N THR A 322 -20.54 11.33 6.72
CA THR A 322 -20.68 11.44 5.26
C THR A 322 -20.07 10.28 4.47
N GLY A 323 -19.39 9.36 5.12
CA GLY A 323 -18.69 8.24 4.47
C GLY A 323 -17.90 7.41 5.47
N PHE A 324 -16.65 7.17 5.16
CA PHE A 324 -15.73 6.40 5.99
C PHE A 324 -14.40 7.13 6.15
N GLU A 325 -13.59 6.69 7.09
CA GLU A 325 -12.21 7.12 7.26
C GLU A 325 -11.27 5.93 7.43
N TRP A 326 -10.03 6.13 7.00
CA TRP A 326 -8.95 5.17 7.18
C TRP A 326 -8.15 5.51 8.43
N LEU A 327 -8.11 4.59 9.37
CA LEU A 327 -7.32 4.68 10.58
C LEU A 327 -6.07 3.81 10.41
N THR A 328 -4.95 4.42 10.04
CA THR A 328 -3.68 3.70 9.83
C THR A 328 -3.28 2.93 11.07
N ALA A 329 -2.95 1.65 10.91
CA ALA A 329 -2.44 0.82 12.01
C ALA A 329 -1.12 1.42 12.55
N PRO A 330 -0.95 1.50 13.89
CA PRO A 330 0.26 2.05 14.46
C PRO A 330 1.49 1.20 14.10
N TYR A 331 2.61 1.88 13.80
CA TYR A 331 3.87 1.21 13.55
C TYR A 331 4.35 0.50 14.82
N GLN A 332 4.73 -0.77 14.71
CA GLN A 332 5.25 -1.58 15.81
C GLN A 332 6.62 -2.17 15.43
N ILE A 333 7.65 -1.91 16.25
CA ILE A 333 8.99 -2.49 16.04
C ILE A 333 9.05 -3.94 16.52
N GLN A 334 8.27 -4.26 17.56
CA GLN A 334 8.19 -5.61 18.12
C GLN A 334 6.84 -6.21 17.77
N GLY A 335 6.80 -7.02 16.71
CA GLY A 335 5.80 -8.08 16.70
C GLY A 335 6.09 -8.94 17.94
N THR A 336 5.15 -9.04 18.87
CA THR A 336 5.24 -10.04 19.94
C THR A 336 5.23 -11.40 19.24
N TYR A 337 6.42 -11.96 19.07
CA TYR A 337 6.63 -13.31 18.61
C TYR A 337 6.38 -14.28 19.73
#